data_13973176720c0718510b20b317a60a59
#
_entry.id   13973176720c0718510b20b317a60a59
#
_cell.length_a   1.000
_cell.length_b   1.000
_cell.length_c   1.000
_cell.angle_alpha   90.00
_cell.angle_beta   90.00
_cell.angle_gamma   90.00
#
_symmetry.space_group_name_H-M   'P 1'
#
loop_
_entity.id
_entity.type
_entity.pdbx_description
1 polymer ?
#
loop_
_entity_poly.entity_id
_entity_poly.type
_entity_poly.pdbx_seq_one_letter_code
_entity_poly.pdbx_strand_id
1 'polypeptide(L)'
;MKLGKRWLPAHILVWSYAVLLIVPLYYFLASAFKTNDEIFAHPFALPTSFGFGNFRTAFDSADLGLAVVNSTLVTVFALVLTLGLALPAAFALARSTGRLASVMEKVFSLGFLIPTFAALFPTFLLAAATGLFHTRTFMVLFLPATAMPLSVVILVQFMRTIPKEMEEAARMDGASTFAVLRHVYVPMCMPGIATVLLLNFLTFWNEYLYSLVIIGPDPAQRTVQVALPTLKSITGTDYGVLTAGTVLTLVPVWVVYTVLQKRMQQALVSGAVKM
;
A
#
# COMPACT_ATOMS: atom_id res chain seq x y z
N MET A 1 40.34 -3.16 5.94
CA MET A 1 39.68 -3.63 4.70
C MET A 1 39.88 -2.55 3.62
N LYS A 2 40.83 -2.73 2.66
CA LYS A 2 41.09 -1.77 1.58
C LYS A 2 39.97 -1.93 0.54
N LEU A 3 39.00 -1.04 0.57
CA LEU A 3 37.99 -0.88 -0.50
C LEU A 3 38.77 -0.58 -1.80
N GLY A 4 38.85 -1.54 -2.69
CA GLY A 4 39.62 -1.41 -3.92
C GLY A 4 39.07 -0.24 -4.77
N LYS A 5 39.93 0.57 -5.37
CA LYS A 5 39.65 1.71 -6.26
C LYS A 5 38.56 1.43 -7.34
N ARG A 6 38.27 0.17 -7.60
CA ARG A 6 37.28 -0.33 -8.59
C ARG A 6 35.84 -0.10 -8.19
N TRP A 7 35.54 0.08 -6.89
CA TRP A 7 34.17 0.29 -6.38
C TRP A 7 33.83 1.77 -6.13
N LEU A 8 34.82 2.66 -6.25
CA LEU A 8 34.65 4.10 -5.99
C LEU A 8 33.51 4.73 -6.83
N PRO A 9 33.42 4.49 -8.16
CA PRO A 9 32.32 5.07 -8.94
C PRO A 9 30.95 4.53 -8.54
N ALA A 10 30.84 3.26 -8.17
CA ALA A 10 29.59 2.67 -7.69
C ALA A 10 29.16 3.31 -6.35
N HIS A 11 30.08 3.54 -5.43
CA HIS A 11 29.79 4.23 -4.18
C HIS A 11 29.35 5.69 -4.41
N ILE A 12 30.05 6.41 -5.30
CA ILE A 12 29.68 7.79 -5.66
C ILE A 12 28.24 7.81 -6.19
N LEU A 13 27.89 6.92 -7.11
CA LEU A 13 26.56 6.84 -7.69
C LEU A 13 25.49 6.53 -6.66
N VAL A 14 25.74 5.56 -5.76
CA VAL A 14 24.80 5.19 -4.69
C VAL A 14 24.58 6.35 -3.72
N TRP A 15 25.67 7.02 -3.29
CA TRP A 15 25.56 8.16 -2.38
C TRP A 15 24.90 9.38 -3.03
N SER A 16 25.21 9.67 -4.30
CA SER A 16 24.53 10.74 -5.06
C SER A 16 23.03 10.48 -5.17
N TYR A 17 22.65 9.23 -5.43
CA TYR A 17 21.24 8.83 -5.46
C TYR A 17 20.58 8.94 -4.08
N ALA A 18 21.27 8.53 -3.02
CA ALA A 18 20.76 8.68 -1.66
C ALA A 18 20.52 10.15 -1.28
N VAL A 19 21.46 11.04 -1.60
CA VAL A 19 21.32 12.48 -1.39
C VAL A 19 20.13 13.03 -2.18
N LEU A 20 19.97 12.65 -3.45
CA LEU A 20 18.84 13.05 -4.29
C LEU A 20 17.48 12.69 -3.65
N LEU A 21 17.39 11.54 -2.97
CA LEU A 21 16.17 11.11 -2.28
C LEU A 21 15.98 11.81 -0.93
N ILE A 22 17.06 12.06 -0.19
CA ILE A 22 17.01 12.65 1.16
C ILE A 22 16.65 14.14 1.11
N VAL A 23 17.14 14.88 0.11
CA VAL A 23 16.90 16.34 0.01
C VAL A 23 15.41 16.71 -0.03
N PRO A 24 14.56 16.10 -0.89
CA PRO A 24 13.11 16.37 -0.86
C PRO A 24 12.45 15.98 0.45
N LEU A 25 12.85 14.85 1.06
CA LEU A 25 12.32 14.41 2.35
C LEU A 25 12.66 15.39 3.46
N TYR A 26 13.93 15.84 3.50
CA TYR A 26 14.36 16.88 4.43
C TYR A 26 13.55 18.16 4.26
N TYR A 27 13.43 18.65 3.00
CA TYR A 27 12.64 19.84 2.71
C TYR A 27 11.20 19.72 3.22
N PHE A 28 10.58 18.57 2.98
CA PHE A 28 9.21 18.31 3.40
C PHE A 28 9.07 18.31 4.93
N LEU A 29 9.96 17.57 5.61
CA LEU A 29 9.97 17.51 7.07
C LEU A 29 10.28 18.85 7.72
N ALA A 30 11.25 19.61 7.18
CA ALA A 30 11.60 20.93 7.68
C ALA A 30 10.44 21.93 7.47
N SER A 31 9.78 21.88 6.32
CA SER A 31 8.65 22.76 5.98
C SER A 31 7.45 22.56 6.91
N ALA A 32 7.26 21.35 7.46
CA ALA A 32 6.19 21.08 8.43
C ALA A 32 6.29 21.92 9.73
N PHE A 33 7.48 22.45 10.03
CA PHE A 33 7.74 23.31 11.21
C PHE A 33 7.88 24.80 10.86
N LYS A 34 7.72 25.19 9.58
CA LYS A 34 7.93 26.55 9.09
C LYS A 34 6.63 27.28 8.81
N THR A 35 6.71 28.61 8.82
CA THR A 35 5.69 29.48 8.24
C THR A 35 5.86 29.58 6.72
N ASN A 36 4.86 30.10 5.99
CA ASN A 36 4.96 30.32 4.55
C ASN A 36 6.16 31.23 4.19
N ASP A 37 6.38 32.31 4.95
CA ASP A 37 7.48 33.23 4.70
C ASP A 37 8.83 32.53 4.82
N GLU A 38 9.02 31.69 5.83
CA GLU A 38 10.25 30.89 5.97
C GLU A 38 10.43 29.84 4.86
N ILE A 39 9.33 29.22 4.40
CA ILE A 39 9.37 28.22 3.32
C ILE A 39 9.83 28.91 2.02
N PHE A 40 9.29 30.07 1.68
CA PHE A 40 9.60 30.75 0.43
C PHE A 40 10.92 31.54 0.46
N ALA A 41 11.26 32.17 1.60
CA ALA A 41 12.50 32.96 1.71
C ALA A 41 13.73 32.03 1.89
N HIS A 42 13.60 30.98 2.68
CA HIS A 42 14.73 30.10 3.02
C HIS A 42 14.32 28.63 2.99
N PRO A 43 14.07 28.04 1.78
CA PRO A 43 13.48 26.70 1.62
C PRO A 43 14.29 25.59 2.30
N PHE A 44 15.61 25.65 2.23
CA PHE A 44 16.51 24.62 2.78
C PHE A 44 17.15 24.95 4.13
N ALA A 45 16.86 26.13 4.70
CA ALA A 45 17.32 26.45 6.05
C ALA A 45 16.59 25.59 7.09
N LEU A 46 17.17 25.43 8.26
CA LEU A 46 16.47 24.84 9.40
C LEU A 46 15.31 25.75 9.85
N PRO A 47 14.23 25.21 10.40
CA PRO A 47 13.16 25.99 11.00
C PRO A 47 13.69 26.90 12.10
N THR A 48 13.17 28.10 12.22
CA THR A 48 13.54 29.01 13.31
C THR A 48 12.97 28.55 14.67
N SER A 49 11.88 27.75 14.60
CA SER A 49 11.31 27.11 15.79
C SER A 49 10.80 25.68 15.42
N PHE A 50 10.91 24.74 16.36
CA PHE A 50 10.36 23.39 16.24
C PHE A 50 9.01 23.27 16.96
N GLY A 51 8.11 24.22 16.74
CA GLY A 51 6.78 24.20 17.31
C GLY A 51 5.84 23.24 16.60
N PHE A 52 4.94 22.57 17.33
CA PHE A 52 3.94 21.67 16.77
C PHE A 52 2.63 22.37 16.35
N GLY A 53 2.64 23.70 16.21
CA GLY A 53 1.46 24.50 15.84
C GLY A 53 0.84 24.05 14.52
N ASN A 54 1.65 23.91 13.46
CA ASN A 54 1.19 23.45 12.14
C ASN A 54 0.56 22.05 12.19
N PHE A 55 1.14 21.14 12.98
CA PHE A 55 0.62 19.77 13.14
C PHE A 55 -0.74 19.80 13.84
N ARG A 56 -0.89 20.61 14.88
CA ARG A 56 -2.17 20.76 15.58
C ARG A 56 -3.22 21.37 14.66
N THR A 57 -2.87 22.46 13.99
CA THR A 57 -3.79 23.11 13.03
C THR A 57 -4.23 22.15 11.95
N ALA A 58 -3.28 21.37 11.34
CA ALA A 58 -3.61 20.37 10.33
C ALA A 58 -4.54 19.29 10.88
N PHE A 59 -4.24 18.80 12.09
CA PHE A 59 -5.03 17.75 12.73
C PHE A 59 -6.46 18.20 13.00
N ASP A 60 -6.64 19.39 13.55
CA ASP A 60 -7.95 19.94 13.93
C ASP A 60 -8.75 20.40 12.69
N SER A 61 -8.11 21.11 11.75
CA SER A 61 -8.82 21.74 10.62
C SER A 61 -9.30 20.74 9.56
N ALA A 62 -8.63 19.60 9.41
CA ALA A 62 -9.01 18.56 8.45
C ALA A 62 -9.61 17.32 9.12
N ASP A 63 -9.92 17.35 10.41
CA ASP A 63 -10.38 16.19 11.19
C ASP A 63 -9.50 14.94 10.92
N LEU A 64 -8.18 15.15 10.86
CA LEU A 64 -7.24 14.09 10.43
C LEU A 64 -7.33 12.86 11.33
N GLY A 65 -7.64 13.00 12.61
CA GLY A 65 -7.83 11.86 13.50
C GLY A 65 -8.91 10.91 13.01
N LEU A 66 -10.09 11.44 12.67
CA LEU A 66 -11.20 10.66 12.13
C LEU A 66 -10.88 10.11 10.73
N ALA A 67 -10.27 10.93 9.88
CA ALA A 67 -9.87 10.52 8.53
C ALA A 67 -8.86 9.36 8.54
N VAL A 68 -7.88 9.36 9.47
CA VAL A 68 -6.93 8.26 9.68
C VAL A 68 -7.65 6.99 10.14
N VAL A 69 -8.61 7.10 11.07
CA VAL A 69 -9.43 5.95 11.48
C VAL A 69 -10.21 5.40 10.30
N ASN A 70 -10.87 6.25 9.50
CA ASN A 70 -11.61 5.86 8.32
C ASN A 70 -10.71 5.13 7.30
N SER A 71 -9.53 5.70 6.98
CA SER A 71 -8.57 5.08 6.08
C SER A 71 -8.05 3.75 6.62
N THR A 72 -7.80 3.66 7.93
CA THR A 72 -7.35 2.41 8.56
C THR A 72 -8.42 1.33 8.45
N LEU A 73 -9.68 1.65 8.75
CA LEU A 73 -10.80 0.70 8.62
C LEU A 73 -10.94 0.21 7.17
N VAL A 74 -11.01 1.14 6.21
CA VAL A 74 -11.11 0.77 4.78
C VAL A 74 -9.95 -0.11 4.37
N THR A 75 -8.71 0.29 4.68
CA THR A 75 -7.51 -0.43 4.27
C THR A 75 -7.42 -1.82 4.91
N VAL A 76 -7.64 -1.92 6.21
CA VAL A 76 -7.53 -3.20 6.93
C VAL A 76 -8.59 -4.20 6.46
N PHE A 77 -9.86 -3.78 6.37
CA PHE A 77 -10.91 -4.67 5.91
C PHE A 77 -10.74 -5.07 4.45
N ALA A 78 -10.33 -4.14 3.58
CA ALA A 78 -10.01 -4.46 2.19
C ALA A 78 -8.83 -5.43 2.08
N LEU A 79 -7.77 -5.29 2.88
CA LEU A 79 -6.64 -6.22 2.92
C LEU A 79 -7.05 -7.62 3.39
N VAL A 80 -7.88 -7.71 4.44
CA VAL A 80 -8.39 -8.99 4.94
C VAL A 80 -9.21 -9.70 3.85
N LEU A 81 -10.10 -8.99 3.18
CA LEU A 81 -10.89 -9.54 2.07
C LEU A 81 -9.99 -9.94 0.90
N THR A 82 -9.02 -9.10 0.52
CA THR A 82 -8.07 -9.41 -0.56
C THR A 82 -7.33 -10.71 -0.28
N LEU A 83 -6.73 -10.86 0.90
CA LEU A 83 -6.00 -12.08 1.24
C LEU A 83 -6.92 -13.29 1.41
N GLY A 84 -8.10 -13.09 2.00
CA GLY A 84 -9.11 -14.13 2.19
C GLY A 84 -9.56 -14.74 0.84
N LEU A 85 -9.59 -13.93 -0.21
CA LEU A 85 -9.94 -14.39 -1.57
C LEU A 85 -8.70 -14.83 -2.37
N ALA A 86 -7.59 -14.11 -2.29
CA ALA A 86 -6.41 -14.36 -3.10
C ALA A 86 -5.65 -15.63 -2.68
N LEU A 87 -5.58 -15.94 -1.38
CA LEU A 87 -4.87 -17.13 -0.91
C LEU A 87 -5.48 -18.43 -1.43
N PRO A 88 -6.79 -18.71 -1.25
CA PRO A 88 -7.38 -19.93 -1.81
C PRO A 88 -7.37 -19.95 -3.34
N ALA A 89 -7.57 -18.80 -4.01
CA ALA A 89 -7.47 -18.71 -5.46
C ALA A 89 -6.06 -19.06 -5.96
N ALA A 90 -5.03 -18.46 -5.35
CA ALA A 90 -3.64 -18.74 -5.69
C ALA A 90 -3.24 -20.19 -5.42
N PHE A 91 -3.70 -20.77 -4.30
CA PHE A 91 -3.46 -22.18 -3.97
C PHE A 91 -4.08 -23.11 -5.02
N ALA A 92 -5.34 -22.89 -5.38
CA ALA A 92 -6.00 -23.68 -6.42
C ALA A 92 -5.25 -23.60 -7.76
N LEU A 93 -4.84 -22.40 -8.18
CA LEU A 93 -4.12 -22.18 -9.43
C LEU A 93 -2.69 -22.74 -9.41
N ALA A 94 -1.98 -22.62 -8.31
CA ALA A 94 -0.61 -23.11 -8.17
C ALA A 94 -0.54 -24.64 -8.27
N ARG A 95 -1.59 -25.34 -7.84
CA ARG A 95 -1.67 -26.80 -7.78
C ARG A 95 -2.40 -27.44 -8.95
N SER A 96 -3.15 -26.66 -9.69
CA SER A 96 -3.88 -27.15 -10.86
C SER A 96 -3.03 -27.07 -12.12
N THR A 97 -3.01 -28.15 -12.90
CA THR A 97 -2.31 -28.22 -14.20
C THR A 97 -3.28 -28.22 -15.38
N GLY A 98 -4.58 -28.11 -15.10
CA GLY A 98 -5.62 -28.19 -16.11
C GLY A 98 -5.76 -26.92 -16.96
N ARG A 99 -6.45 -27.07 -18.10
CA ARG A 99 -6.75 -25.95 -19.04
C ARG A 99 -7.50 -24.80 -18.35
N LEU A 100 -8.39 -25.12 -17.41
CA LEU A 100 -9.15 -24.11 -16.64
C LEU A 100 -8.23 -23.23 -15.80
N ALA A 101 -7.26 -23.82 -15.09
CA ALA A 101 -6.28 -23.06 -14.30
C ALA A 101 -5.49 -22.08 -15.19
N SER A 102 -5.02 -22.56 -16.36
CA SER A 102 -4.30 -21.70 -17.31
C SER A 102 -5.18 -20.54 -17.81
N VAL A 103 -6.47 -20.80 -18.07
CA VAL A 103 -7.41 -19.72 -18.46
C VAL A 103 -7.61 -18.74 -17.33
N MET A 104 -7.82 -19.20 -16.09
CA MET A 104 -8.00 -18.32 -14.93
C MET A 104 -6.77 -17.45 -14.65
N GLU A 105 -5.56 -18.01 -14.76
CA GLU A 105 -4.33 -17.20 -14.63
C GLU A 105 -4.25 -16.09 -15.69
N LYS A 106 -4.65 -16.40 -16.92
CA LYS A 106 -4.72 -15.41 -18.00
C LYS A 106 -5.77 -14.33 -17.68
N VAL A 107 -6.92 -14.71 -17.13
CA VAL A 107 -7.98 -13.75 -16.72
C VAL A 107 -7.45 -12.82 -15.66
N PHE A 108 -6.78 -13.33 -14.61
CA PHE A 108 -6.13 -12.47 -13.60
C PHE A 108 -5.06 -11.57 -14.23
N SER A 109 -4.25 -12.09 -15.15
CA SER A 109 -3.24 -11.29 -15.85
C SER A 109 -3.85 -10.19 -16.72
N LEU A 110 -5.00 -10.44 -17.37
CA LEU A 110 -5.73 -9.44 -18.13
C LEU A 110 -6.29 -8.30 -17.23
N GLY A 111 -6.50 -8.58 -15.94
CA GLY A 111 -6.91 -7.55 -15.00
C GLY A 111 -5.94 -6.35 -14.92
N PHE A 112 -4.65 -6.55 -15.23
CA PHE A 112 -3.68 -5.45 -15.32
C PHE A 112 -3.93 -4.52 -16.50
N LEU A 113 -4.65 -4.94 -17.52
CA LEU A 113 -4.94 -4.14 -18.70
C LEU A 113 -6.11 -3.18 -18.51
N ILE A 114 -6.85 -3.32 -17.41
CA ILE A 114 -7.98 -2.42 -17.12
C ILE A 114 -7.42 -1.09 -16.60
N PRO A 115 -7.55 0.01 -17.37
CA PRO A 115 -7.10 1.32 -16.89
C PRO A 115 -7.97 1.75 -15.73
N THR A 116 -7.36 1.96 -14.57
CA THR A 116 -8.08 2.34 -13.34
C THR A 116 -8.95 3.58 -13.57
N PHE A 117 -8.42 4.57 -14.30
CA PHE A 117 -9.15 5.79 -14.56
C PHE A 117 -10.41 5.56 -15.44
N ALA A 118 -10.34 4.69 -16.43
CA ALA A 118 -11.48 4.37 -17.29
C ALA A 118 -12.60 3.64 -16.55
N ALA A 119 -12.26 2.89 -15.49
CA ALA A 119 -13.23 2.17 -14.67
C ALA A 119 -13.98 3.07 -13.66
N LEU A 120 -13.58 4.34 -13.49
CA LEU A 120 -14.16 5.24 -12.49
C LEU A 120 -15.67 5.44 -12.69
N PHE A 121 -16.10 5.75 -13.91
CA PHE A 121 -17.52 6.00 -14.20
C PHE A 121 -18.39 4.76 -14.03
N PRO A 122 -18.05 3.57 -14.57
CA PRO A 122 -18.79 2.36 -14.29
C PRO A 122 -18.86 2.02 -12.79
N THR A 123 -17.76 2.25 -12.04
CA THR A 123 -17.70 2.01 -10.60
C THR A 123 -18.64 2.95 -9.84
N PHE A 124 -18.69 4.23 -10.22
CA PHE A 124 -19.65 5.19 -9.69
C PHE A 124 -21.08 4.72 -9.89
N LEU A 125 -21.45 4.30 -11.10
CA LEU A 125 -22.78 3.77 -11.40
C LEU A 125 -23.11 2.53 -10.55
N LEU A 126 -22.12 1.64 -10.35
CA LEU A 126 -22.29 0.46 -9.50
C LEU A 126 -22.54 0.85 -8.05
N ALA A 127 -21.78 1.81 -7.51
CA ALA A 127 -21.97 2.31 -6.15
C ALA A 127 -23.37 2.90 -5.96
N ALA A 128 -23.85 3.68 -6.94
CA ALA A 128 -25.18 4.25 -6.92
C ALA A 128 -26.27 3.17 -7.03
N ALA A 129 -26.14 2.22 -7.95
CA ALA A 129 -27.11 1.14 -8.17
C ALA A 129 -27.22 0.17 -6.98
N THR A 130 -26.14 -0.02 -6.23
CA THR A 130 -26.12 -0.89 -5.04
C THR A 130 -26.57 -0.17 -3.76
N GLY A 131 -26.84 1.14 -3.81
CA GLY A 131 -27.18 1.94 -2.64
C GLY A 131 -26.02 2.16 -1.66
N LEU A 132 -24.78 1.89 -2.09
CA LEU A 132 -23.58 2.04 -1.28
C LEU A 132 -22.78 3.31 -1.61
N PHE A 133 -23.35 4.20 -2.43
CA PHE A 133 -22.78 5.51 -2.70
C PHE A 133 -22.69 6.34 -1.42
N HIS A 134 -21.64 7.14 -1.27
CA HIS A 134 -21.28 7.87 -0.06
C HIS A 134 -20.97 6.99 1.16
N THR A 135 -20.57 5.73 0.96
CA THR A 135 -20.19 4.84 2.06
C THR A 135 -18.78 4.28 1.91
N ARG A 136 -18.09 4.11 3.05
CA ARG A 136 -16.81 3.39 3.13
C ARG A 136 -16.97 1.91 2.80
N THR A 137 -18.15 1.34 3.04
CA THR A 137 -18.45 -0.07 2.76
C THR A 137 -18.22 -0.41 1.30
N PHE A 138 -18.62 0.48 0.38
CA PHE A 138 -18.33 0.27 -1.03
C PHE A 138 -16.84 0.14 -1.30
N MET A 139 -16.01 1.01 -0.73
CA MET A 139 -14.56 0.96 -0.91
C MET A 139 -13.94 -0.34 -0.35
N VAL A 140 -14.42 -0.80 0.81
CA VAL A 140 -14.00 -2.07 1.41
C VAL A 140 -14.26 -3.25 0.48
N LEU A 141 -15.36 -3.24 -0.27
CA LEU A 141 -15.72 -4.30 -1.23
C LEU A 141 -15.03 -4.13 -2.59
N PHE A 142 -14.84 -2.90 -3.03
CA PHE A 142 -14.30 -2.57 -4.35
C PHE A 142 -12.79 -2.73 -4.44
N LEU A 143 -12.04 -2.22 -3.44
CA LEU A 143 -10.57 -2.26 -3.46
C LEU A 143 -9.99 -3.67 -3.62
N PRO A 144 -10.50 -4.71 -2.94
CA PRO A 144 -10.07 -6.09 -3.19
C PRO A 144 -10.19 -6.51 -4.65
N ALA A 145 -11.27 -6.14 -5.34
CA ALA A 145 -11.46 -6.51 -6.74
C ALA A 145 -10.34 -5.95 -7.63
N THR A 146 -9.88 -4.71 -7.39
CA THR A 146 -8.77 -4.09 -8.11
C THR A 146 -7.41 -4.72 -7.77
N ALA A 147 -7.27 -5.25 -6.56
CA ALA A 147 -6.03 -5.85 -6.04
C ALA A 147 -5.85 -7.32 -6.40
N MET A 148 -6.94 -8.04 -6.72
CA MET A 148 -6.91 -9.49 -7.03
C MET A 148 -5.91 -9.86 -8.12
N PRO A 149 -5.81 -9.15 -9.26
CA PRO A 149 -4.86 -9.50 -10.31
C PRO A 149 -3.43 -9.62 -9.79
N LEU A 150 -2.93 -8.58 -9.14
CA LEU A 150 -1.57 -8.54 -8.61
C LEU A 150 -1.37 -9.58 -7.49
N SER A 151 -2.31 -9.64 -6.56
CA SER A 151 -2.23 -10.51 -5.40
C SER A 151 -2.17 -11.99 -5.78
N VAL A 152 -3.04 -12.42 -6.68
CA VAL A 152 -3.09 -13.82 -7.15
C VAL A 152 -1.83 -14.17 -7.92
N VAL A 153 -1.38 -13.33 -8.86
CA VAL A 153 -0.18 -13.60 -9.66
C VAL A 153 1.06 -13.75 -8.78
N ILE A 154 1.26 -12.85 -7.82
CA ILE A 154 2.40 -12.94 -6.89
C ILE A 154 2.30 -14.22 -6.05
N LEU A 155 1.16 -14.47 -5.42
CA LEU A 155 0.99 -15.63 -4.53
C LEU A 155 1.13 -16.95 -5.27
N VAL A 156 0.61 -17.09 -6.51
CA VAL A 156 0.79 -18.28 -7.34
C VAL A 156 2.27 -18.58 -7.53
N GLN A 157 3.08 -17.56 -7.88
CA GLN A 157 4.53 -17.75 -8.07
C GLN A 157 5.21 -18.23 -6.79
N PHE A 158 4.90 -17.66 -5.64
CA PHE A 158 5.44 -18.13 -4.36
C PHE A 158 4.97 -19.55 -4.01
N MET A 159 3.70 -19.86 -4.20
CA MET A 159 3.15 -21.20 -3.90
C MET A 159 3.74 -22.29 -4.80
N ARG A 160 4.10 -21.97 -6.04
CA ARG A 160 4.76 -22.91 -6.96
C ARG A 160 6.20 -23.24 -6.55
N THR A 161 6.84 -22.45 -5.70
CA THR A 161 8.18 -22.77 -5.19
C THR A 161 8.16 -23.80 -4.05
N ILE A 162 6.99 -24.09 -3.49
CA ILE A 162 6.84 -25.05 -2.40
C ILE A 162 6.85 -26.46 -2.98
N PRO A 163 7.74 -27.36 -2.49
CA PRO A 163 7.79 -28.75 -2.93
C PRO A 163 6.46 -29.48 -2.72
N LYS A 164 6.05 -30.30 -3.69
CA LYS A 164 4.79 -31.06 -3.61
C LYS A 164 4.80 -32.10 -2.50
N GLU A 165 5.98 -32.61 -2.18
CA GLU A 165 6.23 -33.58 -1.12
C GLU A 165 5.72 -33.08 0.25
N MET A 166 5.76 -31.77 0.50
CA MET A 166 5.23 -31.18 1.71
C MET A 166 3.70 -31.29 1.81
N GLU A 167 3.03 -31.14 0.67
CA GLU A 167 1.57 -31.34 0.60
C GLU A 167 1.21 -32.82 0.72
N GLU A 168 1.96 -33.71 0.03
CA GLU A 168 1.74 -35.17 0.06
C GLU A 168 1.92 -35.70 1.48
N ALA A 169 2.98 -35.28 2.19
CA ALA A 169 3.19 -35.66 3.59
C ALA A 169 2.03 -35.24 4.49
N ALA A 170 1.58 -33.97 4.39
CA ALA A 170 0.44 -33.51 5.15
C ALA A 170 -0.86 -34.26 4.85
N ARG A 171 -1.07 -34.67 3.57
CA ARG A 171 -2.22 -35.50 3.18
C ARG A 171 -2.14 -36.93 3.72
N MET A 172 -0.93 -37.50 3.79
CA MET A 172 -0.71 -38.82 4.40
C MET A 172 -1.04 -38.78 5.90
N ASP A 173 -0.79 -37.63 6.55
CA ASP A 173 -1.19 -37.38 7.96
C ASP A 173 -2.70 -37.07 8.12
N GLY A 174 -3.48 -37.15 7.05
CA GLY A 174 -4.94 -36.95 7.06
C GLY A 174 -5.38 -35.47 6.98
N ALA A 175 -4.48 -34.54 6.60
CA ALA A 175 -4.85 -33.14 6.52
C ALA A 175 -5.84 -32.88 5.35
N SER A 176 -6.92 -32.15 5.64
CA SER A 176 -7.84 -31.65 4.62
C SER A 176 -7.16 -30.58 3.73
N THR A 177 -7.72 -30.32 2.54
CA THR A 177 -7.21 -29.30 1.62
C THR A 177 -7.09 -27.90 2.29
N PHE A 178 -8.04 -27.54 3.14
CA PHE A 178 -7.98 -26.30 3.90
C PHE A 178 -6.87 -26.32 4.98
N ALA A 179 -6.68 -27.46 5.65
CA ALA A 179 -5.59 -27.64 6.61
C ALA A 179 -4.23 -27.53 5.95
N VAL A 180 -4.05 -28.13 4.76
CA VAL A 180 -2.84 -27.98 3.93
C VAL A 180 -2.60 -26.52 3.57
N LEU A 181 -3.61 -25.81 3.06
CA LEU A 181 -3.47 -24.37 2.77
C LEU A 181 -3.02 -23.60 4.02
N ARG A 182 -3.72 -23.78 5.15
CA ARG A 182 -3.50 -22.99 6.37
C ARG A 182 -2.18 -23.30 7.07
N HIS A 183 -1.80 -24.58 7.16
CA HIS A 183 -0.67 -25.01 8.00
C HIS A 183 0.61 -25.29 7.21
N VAL A 184 0.53 -25.50 5.88
CA VAL A 184 1.71 -25.71 5.04
C VAL A 184 1.96 -24.47 4.16
N TYR A 185 0.98 -24.10 3.30
CA TYR A 185 1.20 -23.07 2.30
C TYR A 185 1.29 -21.67 2.88
N VAL A 186 0.36 -21.26 3.74
CA VAL A 186 0.34 -19.91 4.33
C VAL A 186 1.63 -19.62 5.09
N PRO A 187 2.14 -20.49 6.00
CA PRO A 187 3.41 -20.25 6.68
C PRO A 187 4.60 -20.17 5.74
N MET A 188 4.68 -21.07 4.75
CA MET A 188 5.79 -21.08 3.78
C MET A 188 5.74 -19.92 2.79
N CYS A 189 4.55 -19.38 2.48
CA CYS A 189 4.34 -18.21 1.62
C CYS A 189 4.41 -16.88 2.37
N MET A 190 4.72 -16.84 3.66
CA MET A 190 4.75 -15.59 4.44
C MET A 190 5.54 -14.46 3.78
N PRO A 191 6.70 -14.70 3.12
CA PRO A 191 7.40 -13.64 2.40
C PRO A 191 6.58 -13.06 1.24
N GLY A 192 5.90 -13.91 0.47
CA GLY A 192 4.99 -13.49 -0.62
C GLY A 192 3.76 -12.76 -0.09
N ILE A 193 3.16 -13.25 1.00
CA ILE A 193 2.04 -12.61 1.68
C ILE A 193 2.44 -11.22 2.18
N ALA A 194 3.62 -11.06 2.78
CA ALA A 194 4.11 -9.77 3.24
C ALA A 194 4.31 -8.78 2.07
N THR A 195 4.78 -9.28 0.92
CA THR A 195 4.90 -8.46 -0.30
C THR A 195 3.53 -7.98 -0.79
N VAL A 196 2.56 -8.88 -0.90
CA VAL A 196 1.18 -8.55 -1.30
C VAL A 196 0.53 -7.59 -0.31
N LEU A 197 0.70 -7.83 0.99
CA LEU A 197 0.20 -6.94 2.05
C LEU A 197 0.75 -5.52 1.91
N LEU A 198 2.06 -5.37 1.74
CA LEU A 198 2.66 -4.04 1.64
C LEU A 198 2.20 -3.30 0.37
N LEU A 199 2.23 -3.98 -0.79
CA LEU A 199 1.83 -3.36 -2.06
C LEU A 199 0.37 -2.91 -2.01
N ASN A 200 -0.54 -3.77 -1.54
CA ASN A 200 -1.95 -3.42 -1.43
C ASN A 200 -2.21 -2.39 -0.32
N PHE A 201 -1.47 -2.46 0.81
CA PHE A 201 -1.57 -1.42 1.83
C PHE A 201 -1.23 -0.04 1.24
N LEU A 202 -0.10 0.08 0.54
CA LEU A 202 0.28 1.33 -0.10
C LEU A 202 -0.75 1.80 -1.12
N THR A 203 -1.30 0.88 -1.92
CA THR A 203 -2.33 1.20 -2.92
C THR A 203 -3.62 1.70 -2.25
N PHE A 204 -4.11 1.00 -1.23
CA PHE A 204 -5.37 1.32 -0.56
C PHE A 204 -5.25 2.57 0.33
N TRP A 205 -4.12 2.72 1.03
CA TRP A 205 -3.87 3.89 1.87
C TRP A 205 -3.76 5.18 1.05
N ASN A 206 -3.14 5.11 -0.13
CA ASN A 206 -2.96 6.26 -1.01
C ASN A 206 -4.10 6.44 -2.02
N GLU A 207 -5.16 5.65 -1.93
CA GLU A 207 -6.29 5.75 -2.83
C GLU A 207 -7.04 7.07 -2.58
N TYR A 208 -7.06 7.92 -3.60
CA TYR A 208 -7.67 9.25 -3.55
C TYR A 208 -8.87 9.38 -4.48
N LEU A 209 -8.72 8.93 -5.73
CA LEU A 209 -9.65 9.25 -6.79
C LEU A 209 -11.04 8.63 -6.59
N TYR A 210 -11.08 7.33 -6.33
CA TYR A 210 -12.33 6.62 -6.05
C TYR A 210 -12.90 7.06 -4.71
N SER A 211 -12.06 7.28 -3.70
CA SER A 211 -12.52 7.79 -2.40
C SER A 211 -13.17 9.17 -2.53
N LEU A 212 -12.60 10.07 -3.34
CA LEU A 212 -13.16 11.39 -3.59
C LEU A 212 -14.52 11.31 -4.30
N VAL A 213 -14.64 10.46 -5.33
CA VAL A 213 -15.84 10.36 -6.16
C VAL A 213 -16.94 9.55 -5.46
N ILE A 214 -16.58 8.47 -4.76
CA ILE A 214 -17.54 7.52 -4.18
C ILE A 214 -17.94 7.93 -2.76
N ILE A 215 -16.98 8.22 -1.88
CA ILE A 215 -17.23 8.62 -0.49
C ILE A 215 -17.60 10.12 -0.43
N GLY A 216 -16.83 10.94 -1.17
CA GLY A 216 -16.95 12.38 -1.14
C GLY A 216 -16.24 13.04 0.03
N PRO A 217 -16.44 14.38 0.21
CA PRO A 217 -15.71 15.19 1.17
C PRO A 217 -16.31 15.16 2.59
N ASP A 218 -17.39 14.41 2.85
CA ASP A 218 -18.03 14.36 4.18
C ASP A 218 -17.00 13.99 5.27
N PRO A 219 -16.76 14.85 6.27
CA PRO A 219 -15.82 14.61 7.35
C PRO A 219 -16.04 13.27 8.07
N ALA A 220 -17.31 12.83 8.21
CA ALA A 220 -17.63 11.59 8.90
C ALA A 220 -17.17 10.33 8.15
N GLN A 221 -17.03 10.41 6.83
CA GLN A 221 -16.77 9.25 5.96
C GLN A 221 -15.44 9.31 5.23
N ARG A 222 -14.92 10.53 4.94
CA ARG A 222 -13.74 10.73 4.08
C ARG A 222 -12.49 10.03 4.59
N THR A 223 -11.70 9.56 3.63
CA THR A 223 -10.36 9.02 3.90
C THR A 223 -9.34 10.14 4.08
N VAL A 224 -8.17 9.80 4.60
CA VAL A 224 -7.09 10.76 4.81
C VAL A 224 -6.63 11.45 3.53
N GLN A 225 -6.64 10.74 2.41
CA GLN A 225 -6.25 11.29 1.10
C GLN A 225 -7.27 12.32 0.59
N VAL A 226 -8.54 12.18 0.95
CA VAL A 226 -9.59 13.17 0.64
C VAL A 226 -9.57 14.32 1.65
N ALA A 227 -9.17 14.07 2.89
CA ALA A 227 -9.09 15.11 3.93
C ALA A 227 -7.92 16.10 3.71
N LEU A 228 -6.73 15.61 3.29
CA LEU A 228 -5.55 16.46 3.09
C LEU A 228 -5.77 17.66 2.16
N PRO A 229 -6.38 17.51 0.96
CA PRO A 229 -6.63 18.64 0.08
C PRO A 229 -7.55 19.72 0.69
N THR A 230 -8.34 19.43 1.72
CA THR A 230 -9.20 20.42 2.38
C THR A 230 -8.40 21.45 3.20
N LEU A 231 -7.12 21.17 3.47
CA LEU A 231 -6.19 22.15 4.07
C LEU A 231 -5.79 23.27 3.10
N LYS A 232 -6.10 23.12 1.80
CA LYS A 232 -5.89 24.20 0.82
C LYS A 232 -7.08 25.16 0.86
N SER A 233 -6.78 26.46 0.92
CA SER A 233 -7.80 27.51 0.85
C SER A 233 -7.73 28.25 -0.49
N ILE A 234 -8.87 28.75 -0.94
CA ILE A 234 -8.99 29.60 -2.12
C ILE A 234 -8.29 30.94 -1.91
N THR A 235 -8.26 31.43 -0.67
CA THR A 235 -7.67 32.73 -0.30
C THR A 235 -6.18 32.68 0.00
N GLY A 236 -5.60 31.47 0.09
CA GLY A 236 -4.18 31.23 0.38
C GLY A 236 -3.97 29.89 1.04
N THR A 237 -2.92 29.19 0.64
CA THR A 237 -2.58 27.89 1.24
C THR A 237 -1.48 28.09 2.27
N ASP A 238 -1.71 27.60 3.50
CA ASP A 238 -0.64 27.46 4.48
C ASP A 238 0.13 26.17 4.19
N TYR A 239 1.29 26.32 3.55
CA TYR A 239 2.14 25.19 3.16
C TYR A 239 2.79 24.50 4.35
N GLY A 240 3.04 25.23 5.46
CA GLY A 240 3.51 24.65 6.70
C GLY A 240 2.48 23.67 7.29
N VAL A 241 1.22 24.09 7.33
CA VAL A 241 0.10 23.26 7.80
C VAL A 241 -0.14 22.09 6.85
N LEU A 242 -0.13 22.32 5.54
CA LEU A 242 -0.31 21.25 4.55
C LEU A 242 0.78 20.17 4.62
N THR A 243 2.04 20.59 4.76
CA THR A 243 3.16 19.65 4.88
C THR A 243 3.12 18.89 6.22
N ALA A 244 2.76 19.57 7.32
CA ALA A 244 2.57 18.94 8.63
C ALA A 244 1.46 17.88 8.58
N GLY A 245 0.32 18.19 7.96
CA GLY A 245 -0.76 17.22 7.73
C GLY A 245 -0.29 16.01 6.93
N THR A 246 0.46 16.25 5.86
CA THR A 246 1.02 15.15 5.04
C THR A 246 2.00 14.29 5.84
N VAL A 247 2.87 14.89 6.67
CA VAL A 247 3.81 14.13 7.54
C VAL A 247 3.03 13.24 8.51
N LEU A 248 1.93 13.73 9.11
CA LEU A 248 1.08 12.91 9.98
C LEU A 248 0.52 11.68 9.25
N THR A 249 0.15 11.82 7.99
CA THR A 249 -0.40 10.71 7.20
C THR A 249 0.65 9.68 6.78
N LEU A 250 1.93 10.02 6.84
CA LEU A 250 3.02 9.07 6.58
C LEU A 250 3.29 8.14 7.78
N VAL A 251 2.89 8.52 8.99
CA VAL A 251 3.16 7.72 10.21
C VAL A 251 2.64 6.28 10.08
N PRO A 252 1.38 6.01 9.70
CA PRO A 252 0.91 4.63 9.51
C PRO A 252 1.69 3.86 8.45
N VAL A 253 2.12 4.53 7.38
CA VAL A 253 2.93 3.92 6.30
C VAL A 253 4.29 3.47 6.85
N TRP A 254 4.95 4.30 7.64
CA TRP A 254 6.22 3.96 8.29
C TRP A 254 6.08 2.79 9.26
N VAL A 255 5.00 2.76 10.04
CA VAL A 255 4.72 1.64 10.97
C VAL A 255 4.58 0.34 10.19
N VAL A 256 3.72 0.29 9.17
CA VAL A 256 3.49 -0.91 8.37
C VAL A 256 4.78 -1.36 7.66
N TYR A 257 5.51 -0.42 7.04
CA TYR A 257 6.79 -0.72 6.40
C TYR A 257 7.79 -1.34 7.40
N THR A 258 7.96 -0.73 8.57
CA THR A 258 8.91 -1.21 9.59
C THR A 258 8.58 -2.62 10.07
N VAL A 259 7.30 -2.96 10.19
CA VAL A 259 6.84 -4.30 10.58
C VAL A 259 7.10 -5.33 9.48
N LEU A 260 6.84 -4.96 8.21
CA LEU A 260 6.88 -5.91 7.09
C LEU A 260 8.25 -6.04 6.42
N GLN A 261 9.15 -5.03 6.52
CA GLN A 261 10.42 -4.95 5.78
C GLN A 261 11.31 -6.19 5.95
N LYS A 262 11.42 -6.76 7.16
CA LYS A 262 12.26 -7.93 7.42
C LYS A 262 11.79 -9.16 6.63
N ARG A 263 10.49 -9.38 6.53
CA ARG A 263 9.90 -10.50 5.78
C ARG A 263 10.05 -10.34 4.27
N MET A 264 9.95 -9.10 3.78
CA MET A 264 10.20 -8.78 2.37
C MET A 264 11.65 -9.00 1.97
N GLN A 265 12.62 -8.58 2.80
CA GLN A 265 14.04 -8.83 2.55
C GLN A 265 14.33 -10.34 2.43
N GLN A 266 13.72 -11.17 3.27
CA GLN A 266 13.82 -12.62 3.18
C GLN A 266 13.30 -13.17 1.84
N ALA A 267 12.21 -12.58 1.31
CA ALA A 267 11.67 -12.96 0.00
C ALA A 267 12.65 -12.67 -1.14
N LEU A 268 13.31 -11.52 -1.11
CA LEU A 268 14.30 -11.13 -2.12
C LEU A 268 15.55 -12.03 -2.10
N VAL A 269 16.06 -12.34 -0.90
CA VAL A 269 17.25 -13.20 -0.76
C VAL A 269 16.94 -14.63 -1.20
N SER A 270 15.79 -15.19 -0.82
CA SER A 270 15.41 -16.55 -1.24
C SER A 270 15.18 -16.68 -2.75
N GLY A 271 14.78 -15.61 -3.42
CA GLY A 271 14.65 -15.54 -4.89
C GLY A 271 16.00 -15.42 -5.61
N ALA A 272 16.98 -14.73 -5.01
CA ALA A 272 18.29 -14.47 -5.62
C ALA A 272 19.29 -15.66 -5.49
N VAL A 273 19.10 -16.55 -4.52
CA VAL A 273 19.99 -17.71 -4.27
C VAL A 273 19.69 -18.89 -5.22
N LYS A 274 18.61 -18.83 -6.02
CA LYS A 274 18.25 -19.87 -7.00
C LYS A 274 18.79 -19.60 -8.43
N MET A 275 19.66 -18.60 -8.58
CA MET A 275 20.53 -18.43 -9.76
C MET A 275 21.95 -18.84 -9.41
#